data_0ce1117a00c1501f9834494a676f5795
#
_entry.id   0ce1117a00c1501f9834494a676f5795
#
_cell.length_a   1.000
_cell.length_b   1.000
_cell.length_c   1.000
_cell.angle_alpha   90.00
_cell.angle_beta   90.00
_cell.angle_gamma   90.00
#
_symmetry.space_group_name_H-M   'P 1'
#
loop_
_entity.id
_entity.type
_entity.pdbx_description
1 polymer ?
#
loop_
_entity_poly.entity_id
_entity_poly.type
_entity_poly.pdbx_seq_one_letter_code
_entity_poly.pdbx_strand_id
1 'polypeptide(L)'
;MCSSDLFLFAPLLEDRPRRLQEEAGTGAFGQDIALQVHKQLRAEGGVIPPREWVFMNRASVGLGAVFLRLRARLNWHRMFHDLIEDFDEEAMRRRQKAAFGKAGVPLP
;
A
#
# COMPACT_ATOMS: atom_id res chain seq x y z
N MET A 1 6.11 15.08 -5.71
CA MET A 1 5.51 14.15 -4.73
C MET A 1 4.30 14.82 -4.11
N CYS A 2 3.15 14.20 -4.20
CA CYS A 2 1.92 14.75 -3.63
C CYS A 2 1.94 14.59 -2.09
N SER A 3 1.42 15.56 -1.33
CA SER A 3 1.35 15.47 0.15
C SER A 3 0.61 14.22 0.63
N SER A 4 -0.34 13.72 -0.16
CA SER A 4 -1.09 12.50 0.11
C SER A 4 -0.22 11.24 0.09
N ASP A 5 0.78 11.19 -0.79
CA ASP A 5 1.68 10.04 -0.89
C ASP A 5 2.58 9.95 0.34
N LEU A 6 3.11 11.07 0.79
CA LEU A 6 3.90 11.15 2.02
C LEU A 6 3.12 10.67 3.24
N PHE A 7 1.83 10.97 3.29
CA PHE A 7 0.98 10.54 4.38
C PHE A 7 0.70 9.03 4.36
N LEU A 8 0.31 8.50 3.20
CA LEU A 8 0.00 7.07 3.05
C LEU A 8 1.23 6.18 3.32
N PHE A 9 2.41 6.64 2.92
CA PHE A 9 3.65 5.91 3.07
C PHE A 9 4.47 6.32 4.31
N ALA A 10 4.00 7.27 5.12
CA ALA A 10 4.71 7.73 6.31
C ALA A 10 5.17 6.60 7.25
N PRO A 11 4.38 5.53 7.51
CA PRO A 11 4.84 4.40 8.31
C PRO A 11 6.05 3.66 7.74
N LEU A 12 6.24 3.70 6.42
CA LEU A 12 7.34 3.05 5.72
C LEU A 12 8.61 3.91 5.61
N LEU A 13 8.50 5.22 5.88
CA LEU A 13 9.60 6.16 5.74
C LEU A 13 10.47 6.27 7.00
N GLU A 14 9.91 5.95 8.16
CA GLU A 14 10.60 6.11 9.44
C GLU A 14 11.05 4.76 10.02
N ASP A 15 12.37 4.61 10.23
CA ASP A 15 12.97 3.42 10.87
C ASP A 15 12.75 3.44 12.38
N ARG A 16 11.50 3.25 12.81
CA ARG A 16 11.13 3.11 14.22
C ARG A 16 9.91 2.22 14.41
N PRO A 17 9.81 1.51 15.55
CA PRO A 17 8.59 0.80 15.90
C PRO A 17 7.44 1.79 16.15
N ARG A 18 6.34 1.66 15.42
CA ARG A 18 5.13 2.48 15.58
C ARG A 18 3.87 1.68 15.29
N ARG A 19 2.74 2.17 15.76
CA ARG A 19 1.43 1.70 15.32
C ARG A 19 1.06 2.36 14.00
N LEU A 20 0.31 1.70 13.14
CA LEU A 20 -0.19 2.30 11.90
C LEU A 20 -0.98 3.59 12.14
N GLN A 21 -1.63 3.70 13.28
CA GLN A 21 -2.48 4.83 13.67
C GLN A 21 -1.94 5.50 14.95
N GLU A 22 -0.68 5.84 14.99
CA GLU A 22 -0.09 6.46 16.18
C GLU A 22 -0.49 7.93 16.33
N GLU A 23 -0.76 8.62 15.24
CA GLU A 23 -1.12 10.04 15.19
C GLU A 23 -2.61 10.31 14.96
N ALA A 24 -3.37 9.29 14.61
CA ALA A 24 -4.80 9.40 14.43
C ALA A 24 -5.53 9.27 15.77
N GLY A 25 -5.56 10.34 16.51
CA GLY A 25 -6.57 10.51 17.52
C GLY A 25 -7.94 10.50 16.84
N THR A 26 -8.83 9.60 17.27
CA THR A 26 -10.25 9.48 16.88
C THR A 26 -10.55 9.45 15.36
N GLY A 27 -11.54 8.67 14.96
CA GLY A 27 -11.92 8.42 13.55
C GLY A 27 -12.19 9.67 12.67
N ALA A 28 -12.24 10.88 13.25
CA ALA A 28 -12.32 12.14 12.55
C ALA A 28 -11.10 12.43 11.68
N PHE A 29 -9.89 12.09 12.14
CA PHE A 29 -8.66 12.36 11.38
C PHE A 29 -8.59 11.56 10.07
N GLY A 30 -9.04 10.31 10.08
CA GLY A 30 -9.10 9.49 8.86
C GLY A 30 -10.10 10.03 7.83
N GLN A 31 -11.20 10.63 8.29
CA GLN A 31 -12.20 11.24 7.42
C GLN A 31 -11.68 12.54 6.78
N ASP A 32 -10.99 13.38 7.54
CA ASP A 32 -10.43 14.64 7.01
C ASP A 32 -9.39 14.40 5.94
N ILE A 33 -8.54 13.38 6.14
CA ILE A 33 -7.53 12.98 5.15
C ILE A 33 -8.18 12.37 3.91
N ALA A 34 -9.16 11.50 4.08
CA ALA A 34 -9.89 10.93 2.95
C ALA A 34 -10.57 12.03 2.13
N LEU A 35 -11.12 13.07 2.78
CA LEU A 35 -11.69 14.24 2.12
C LEU A 35 -10.64 15.08 1.38
N GLN A 36 -9.46 15.28 1.98
CA GLN A 36 -8.36 16.01 1.33
C GLN A 36 -7.84 15.27 0.11
N VAL A 37 -7.58 13.97 0.23
CA VAL A 37 -7.16 13.11 -0.88
C VAL A 37 -8.22 13.12 -1.98
N HIS A 38 -9.49 13.02 -1.63
CA HIS A 38 -10.59 13.05 -2.59
C HIS A 38 -10.70 14.38 -3.34
N LYS A 39 -10.52 15.51 -2.64
CA LYS A 39 -10.50 16.85 -3.26
C LYS A 39 -9.33 17.00 -4.22
N GLN A 40 -8.14 16.53 -3.83
CA GLN A 40 -6.94 16.58 -4.66
C GLN A 40 -7.07 15.73 -5.93
N LEU A 41 -7.55 14.50 -5.79
CA LEU A 41 -7.80 13.60 -6.93
C LEU A 41 -8.82 14.19 -7.91
N ARG A 42 -9.85 14.87 -7.41
CA ARG A 42 -10.82 15.60 -8.26
C ARG A 42 -10.20 16.78 -8.99
N ALA A 43 -9.34 17.53 -8.33
CA ALA A 43 -8.66 18.69 -8.93
C ALA A 43 -7.69 18.27 -10.04
N GLU A 44 -7.08 17.09 -9.94
CA GLU A 44 -6.15 16.53 -10.91
C GLU A 44 -6.84 15.73 -12.05
N GLY A 45 -8.17 15.75 -12.10
CA GLY A 45 -8.93 15.04 -13.16
C GLY A 45 -9.23 13.58 -12.88
N GLY A 46 -8.92 13.09 -11.67
CA GLY A 46 -9.10 11.71 -11.25
C GLY A 46 -7.94 10.81 -11.68
N VAL A 47 -7.76 9.72 -10.94
CA VAL A 47 -6.79 8.67 -11.25
C VAL A 47 -7.55 7.40 -11.61
N ILE A 48 -7.27 6.83 -12.75
CA ILE A 48 -7.78 5.52 -13.14
C ILE A 48 -6.73 4.48 -12.72
N PRO A 49 -6.93 3.78 -11.60
CA PRO A 49 -5.97 2.78 -11.17
C PRO A 49 -5.95 1.60 -12.16
N PRO A 50 -4.78 1.00 -12.41
CA PRO A 50 -4.70 -0.25 -13.15
C PRO A 50 -5.60 -1.33 -12.55
N ARG A 51 -6.16 -2.21 -13.37
CA ARG A 51 -7.09 -3.26 -12.91
C ARG A 51 -6.47 -4.16 -11.83
N GLU A 52 -5.19 -4.41 -11.93
CA GLU A 52 -4.40 -5.24 -11.01
C GLU A 52 -4.35 -4.64 -9.60
N TRP A 53 -4.40 -3.32 -9.51
CA TRP A 53 -4.40 -2.61 -8.22
C TRP A 53 -5.65 -2.81 -7.38
N VAL A 54 -6.76 -3.19 -8.00
CA VAL A 54 -8.02 -3.43 -7.28
C VAL A 54 -7.83 -4.53 -6.22
N PHE A 55 -7.21 -5.64 -6.59
CA PHE A 55 -6.97 -6.75 -5.66
C PHE A 55 -5.91 -6.39 -4.61
N MET A 56 -4.84 -5.71 -5.03
CA MET A 56 -3.80 -5.26 -4.12
C MET A 56 -4.35 -4.26 -3.09
N ASN A 57 -5.18 -3.30 -3.53
CA ASN A 57 -5.82 -2.35 -2.65
C ASN A 57 -6.77 -3.02 -1.66
N ARG A 58 -7.56 -3.98 -2.10
CA ARG A 58 -8.45 -4.75 -1.20
C ARG A 58 -7.66 -5.55 -0.16
N ALA A 59 -6.57 -6.20 -0.57
CA ALA A 59 -5.69 -6.92 0.35
C ALA A 59 -5.04 -5.96 1.36
N SER A 60 -4.56 -4.81 0.92
CA SER A 60 -3.93 -3.80 1.77
C SER A 60 -4.91 -3.22 2.79
N VAL A 61 -6.14 -2.89 2.38
CA VAL A 61 -7.19 -2.39 3.27
C VAL A 61 -7.57 -3.46 4.29
N GLY A 62 -7.77 -4.71 3.86
CA GLY A 62 -8.11 -5.81 4.75
C GLY A 62 -7.02 -6.10 5.78
N LEU A 63 -5.77 -6.19 5.34
CA LEU A 63 -4.62 -6.43 6.20
C LEU A 63 -4.36 -5.24 7.15
N GLY A 64 -4.47 -4.01 6.64
CA GLY A 64 -4.36 -2.79 7.43
C GLY A 64 -5.40 -2.76 8.55
N ALA A 65 -6.66 -3.13 8.29
CA ALA A 65 -7.72 -3.22 9.28
C ALA A 65 -7.40 -4.23 10.38
N VAL A 66 -6.80 -5.37 10.05
CA VAL A 66 -6.33 -6.37 11.03
C VAL A 66 -5.26 -5.79 11.93
N PHE A 67 -4.25 -5.15 11.37
CA PHE A 67 -3.17 -4.53 12.17
C PHE A 67 -3.68 -3.40 13.08
N LEU A 68 -4.63 -2.60 12.59
CA LEU A 68 -5.28 -1.57 13.40
C LEU A 68 -6.04 -2.18 14.58
N ARG A 69 -6.80 -3.26 14.33
CA ARG A 69 -7.56 -3.95 15.37
C ARG A 69 -6.67 -4.61 16.42
N LEU A 70 -5.57 -5.20 15.99
CA LEU A 70 -4.56 -5.80 16.87
C LEU A 70 -3.71 -4.75 17.60
N ARG A 71 -3.83 -3.47 17.22
CA ARG A 71 -2.95 -2.38 17.72
C ARG A 71 -1.47 -2.75 17.60
N ALA A 72 -1.12 -3.43 16.51
CA ALA A 72 0.22 -3.92 16.27
C ALA A 72 1.23 -2.76 16.26
N ARG A 73 2.30 -2.92 17.06
CA ARG A 73 3.43 -2.01 17.09
C ARG A 73 4.63 -2.68 16.45
N LEU A 74 4.91 -2.32 15.22
CA LEU A 74 5.95 -2.91 14.39
C LEU A 74 6.82 -1.82 13.80
N ASN A 75 8.04 -2.19 13.44
CA ASN A 75 8.86 -1.36 12.58
C ASN A 75 8.48 -1.64 11.12
N TRP A 76 7.53 -0.87 10.60
CA TRP A 76 6.99 -1.01 9.25
C TRP A 76 8.05 -0.75 8.18
N HIS A 77 8.99 0.16 8.45
CA HIS A 77 10.11 0.46 7.58
C HIS A 77 10.98 -0.79 7.37
N ARG A 78 11.45 -1.40 8.45
CA ARG A 78 12.29 -2.62 8.35
C ARG A 78 11.53 -3.77 7.72
N MET A 79 10.31 -4.01 8.14
CA MET A 79 9.49 -5.07 7.57
C MET A 79 9.34 -4.90 6.05
N PHE A 80 9.11 -3.68 5.57
CA PHE A 80 9.00 -3.40 4.13
C PHE A 80 10.34 -3.59 3.43
N HIS A 81 11.44 -3.08 3.99
CA HIS A 81 12.77 -3.23 3.39
C HIS A 81 13.21 -4.70 3.34
N ASP A 82 12.97 -5.48 4.40
CA ASP A 82 13.25 -6.92 4.41
C ASP A 82 12.48 -7.68 3.30
N LEU A 83 11.25 -7.25 3.00
CA LEU A 83 10.44 -7.84 1.93
C LEU A 83 10.95 -7.53 0.51
N ILE A 84 11.62 -6.40 0.32
CA ILE A 84 12.07 -5.94 -1.01
C ILE A 84 13.58 -6.07 -1.21
N GLU A 85 14.35 -6.39 -0.16
CA GLU A 85 15.82 -6.46 -0.21
C GLU A 85 16.32 -7.41 -1.29
N ASP A 86 15.70 -8.59 -1.40
CA ASP A 86 16.04 -9.62 -2.39
C ASP A 86 15.16 -9.56 -3.66
N PHE A 87 14.57 -8.39 -3.95
CA PHE A 87 13.72 -8.25 -5.12
C PHE A 87 14.53 -8.32 -6.41
N ASP A 88 14.33 -9.39 -7.18
CA ASP A 88 14.91 -9.61 -8.51
C ASP A 88 13.80 -9.56 -9.57
N GLU A 89 13.84 -8.52 -10.41
CA GLU A 89 12.87 -8.33 -11.48
C GLU A 89 12.88 -9.47 -12.50
N GLU A 90 14.05 -9.99 -12.84
CA GLU A 90 14.14 -11.10 -13.81
C GLU A 90 13.57 -12.39 -13.23
N ALA A 91 13.86 -12.69 -11.97
CA ALA A 91 13.28 -13.84 -11.28
C ALA A 91 11.75 -13.71 -11.20
N MET A 92 11.24 -12.50 -10.94
CA MET A 92 9.81 -12.22 -10.95
C MET A 92 9.20 -12.45 -12.34
N ARG A 93 9.83 -11.91 -13.39
CA ARG A 93 9.37 -12.09 -14.78
C ARG A 93 9.33 -13.56 -15.19
N ARG A 94 10.37 -14.33 -14.82
CA ARG A 94 10.39 -15.78 -15.06
C ARG A 94 9.24 -16.50 -14.38
N ARG A 95 8.98 -16.19 -13.10
CA ARG A 95 7.86 -16.76 -12.33
C ARG A 95 6.51 -16.38 -12.94
N GLN A 96 6.35 -15.11 -13.34
CA GLN A 96 5.14 -14.63 -13.99
C GLN A 96 4.90 -15.36 -15.32
N LYS A 97 5.90 -15.44 -16.18
CA LYS A 97 5.82 -16.15 -17.47
C LYS A 97 5.42 -17.63 -17.27
N ALA A 98 6.03 -18.30 -16.31
CA ALA A 98 5.70 -19.67 -15.99
C ALA A 98 4.27 -19.84 -15.49
N ALA A 99 3.81 -18.92 -14.62
CA ALA A 99 2.46 -18.95 -14.07
C ALA A 99 1.39 -18.70 -15.16
N PHE A 100 1.60 -17.71 -16.02
CA PHE A 100 0.69 -17.41 -17.14
C PHE A 100 0.67 -18.56 -18.15
N GLY A 101 1.83 -19.14 -18.50
CA GLY A 101 1.92 -20.31 -19.37
C GLY A 101 1.19 -21.52 -18.80
N LYS A 102 1.32 -21.78 -17.48
CA LYS A 102 0.61 -22.85 -16.80
C LYS A 102 -0.91 -22.62 -16.74
N ALA A 103 -1.33 -21.38 -16.64
CA ALA A 103 -2.74 -21.00 -16.61
C ALA A 103 -3.38 -20.89 -18.02
N GLY A 104 -2.58 -20.96 -19.08
CA GLY A 104 -3.05 -20.76 -20.46
C GLY A 104 -3.54 -19.34 -20.74
N VAL A 105 -3.03 -18.34 -19.99
CA VAL A 105 -3.40 -16.93 -20.13
C VAL A 105 -2.26 -16.17 -20.84
N PRO A 106 -2.56 -15.33 -21.85
CA PRO A 106 -1.52 -14.52 -22.50
C PRO A 106 -0.89 -13.55 -21.50
N LEU A 107 0.41 -13.30 -21.69
CA LEU A 107 1.10 -12.24 -20.94
C LEU A 107 0.50 -10.87 -21.30
N PRO A 108 0.34 -9.99 -20.32
CA PRO A 108 -0.13 -8.63 -20.56
C PRO A 108 0.83 -7.80 -21.41
#